data_1cf63c41c2b0c0d9b95f371216e4475b
#
_entry.id   1cf63c41c2b0c0d9b95f371216e4475b
#
_cell.length_a   1.000
_cell.length_b   1.000
_cell.length_c   1.000
_cell.angle_alpha   90.00
_cell.angle_beta   90.00
_cell.angle_gamma   90.00
#
_symmetry.space_group_name_H-M   'P 1'
#
loop_
_entity.id
_entity.type
_entity.pdbx_description
1 polymer ?
#
loop_
_entity_poly.entity_id
_entity_poly.type
_entity_poly.pdbx_seq_one_letter_code
_entity_poly.pdbx_strand_id
1 'polypeptide(L)'
;VLKNHNFPYPVSIDGMALRTNDVLVKYQNYLRDPQLFNQALNSANIVNDWGERRKVVNNPGVIIAPAGMLVGGTAAFYKKIITKRPENGVALVSFQAPNTPGKTLWDKRIVLINGKKVKVKCDVEKFDFSSHSGQKELFDMFNKIQGNPKVLAIHGENQSCLDLASDIKKKFGWSVIAPEPGQTIEV
;
A
#
# COMPACT_ATOMS: atom_id res chain seq x y z
N VAL A 1 -9.75 11.33 -5.46
CA VAL A 1 -9.48 11.10 -6.89
C VAL A 1 -10.76 10.72 -7.62
N LEU A 2 -11.35 9.53 -7.42
CA LEU A 2 -12.51 9.05 -8.18
C LEU A 2 -13.67 10.05 -8.19
N LYS A 3 -14.01 10.63 -7.02
CA LYS A 3 -15.08 11.64 -6.93
C LYS A 3 -14.77 12.89 -7.77
N ASN A 4 -13.53 13.38 -7.75
CA ASN A 4 -13.13 14.58 -8.50
C ASN A 4 -13.16 14.37 -10.02
N HIS A 5 -13.17 13.12 -10.47
CA HIS A 5 -13.26 12.73 -11.88
C HIS A 5 -14.65 12.23 -12.28
N ASN A 6 -15.69 12.49 -11.46
CA ASN A 6 -17.08 12.07 -11.72
C ASN A 6 -17.20 10.59 -12.11
N PHE A 7 -16.45 9.73 -11.40
CA PHE A 7 -16.45 8.30 -11.67
C PHE A 7 -17.87 7.73 -11.54
N PRO A 8 -18.42 7.09 -12.58
CA PRO A 8 -19.86 6.83 -12.68
C PRO A 8 -20.33 5.60 -11.88
N TYR A 9 -19.41 4.81 -11.35
CA TYR A 9 -19.74 3.57 -10.65
C TYR A 9 -19.58 3.71 -9.13
N PRO A 10 -20.30 2.88 -8.34
CA PRO A 10 -20.18 2.90 -6.88
C PRO A 10 -18.77 2.52 -6.42
N VAL A 11 -18.34 3.14 -5.33
CA VAL A 11 -17.12 2.81 -4.61
C VAL A 11 -17.51 2.14 -3.30
N SER A 12 -16.97 0.96 -3.04
CA SER A 12 -17.23 0.18 -1.83
C SER A 12 -15.96 0.03 -1.01
N ILE A 13 -16.07 0.15 0.31
CA ILE A 13 -14.96 0.03 1.26
C ILE A 13 -15.22 -1.16 2.18
N ASP A 14 -14.23 -2.05 2.33
CA ASP A 14 -14.35 -3.27 3.12
C ASP A 14 -13.14 -3.49 4.04
N GLY A 15 -13.36 -4.23 5.11
CA GLY A 15 -12.32 -4.73 6.02
C GLY A 15 -11.69 -3.66 6.91
N MET A 16 -10.41 -3.81 7.20
CA MET A 16 -9.69 -2.89 8.11
C MET A 16 -9.69 -1.42 7.66
N ALA A 17 -9.93 -1.13 6.39
CA ALA A 17 -10.06 0.24 5.92
C ALA A 17 -11.17 1.00 6.66
N LEU A 18 -12.23 0.32 7.07
CA LEU A 18 -13.32 0.91 7.85
C LEU A 18 -12.83 1.42 9.20
N ARG A 19 -12.05 0.60 9.94
CA ARG A 19 -11.47 1.01 11.22
C ARG A 19 -10.48 2.16 11.07
N THR A 20 -9.71 2.18 9.99
CA THR A 20 -8.81 3.29 9.68
C THR A 20 -9.62 4.57 9.44
N ASN A 21 -10.72 4.48 8.70
CA ASN A 21 -11.61 5.63 8.48
C ASN A 21 -12.19 6.15 9.79
N ASP A 22 -12.60 5.29 10.73
CA ASP A 22 -13.10 5.71 12.07
C ASP A 22 -12.04 6.52 12.82
N VAL A 23 -10.78 6.10 12.77
CA VAL A 23 -9.67 6.86 13.36
C VAL A 23 -9.48 8.20 12.66
N LEU A 24 -9.47 8.23 11.32
CA LEU A 24 -9.29 9.46 10.56
C LEU A 24 -10.44 10.45 10.76
N VAL A 25 -11.68 9.97 10.89
CA VAL A 25 -12.84 10.80 11.23
C VAL A 25 -12.68 11.42 12.63
N LYS A 26 -12.11 10.68 13.58
CA LYS A 26 -11.87 11.19 14.93
C LYS A 26 -10.73 12.21 14.98
N TYR A 27 -9.72 12.08 14.14
CA TYR A 27 -8.51 12.90 14.16
C TYR A 27 -8.36 13.72 12.86
N GLN A 28 -9.40 14.44 12.48
CA GLN A 28 -9.47 15.17 11.21
C GLN A 28 -8.43 16.28 11.05
N ASN A 29 -7.90 16.81 12.13
CA ASN A 29 -6.84 17.83 12.14
C ASN A 29 -5.50 17.33 11.54
N TYR A 30 -5.32 16.03 11.37
CA TYR A 30 -4.17 15.43 10.68
C TYR A 30 -4.42 15.20 9.18
N LEU A 31 -5.63 15.45 8.69
CA LEU A 31 -5.96 15.29 7.28
C LEU A 31 -5.65 16.59 6.52
N ARG A 32 -5.15 16.42 5.31
CA ARG A 32 -4.89 17.55 4.40
C ARG A 32 -6.18 18.32 4.03
N ASP A 33 -7.26 17.59 3.83
CA ASP A 33 -8.59 18.12 3.49
C ASP A 33 -9.67 17.26 4.16
N PRO A 34 -10.06 17.61 5.40
CA PRO A 34 -11.09 16.87 6.14
C PRO A 34 -12.46 16.89 5.48
N GLN A 35 -12.81 17.99 4.80
CA GLN A 35 -14.11 18.13 4.15
C GLN A 35 -14.24 17.18 2.96
N LEU A 36 -13.22 17.16 2.09
CA LEU A 36 -13.16 16.27 0.95
C LEU A 36 -13.13 14.79 1.38
N PHE A 37 -12.41 14.48 2.46
CA PHE A 37 -12.37 13.14 3.04
C PHE A 37 -13.77 12.69 3.49
N ASN A 38 -14.47 13.50 4.29
CA ASN A 38 -15.82 13.19 4.76
C ASN A 38 -16.82 13.05 3.61
N GLN A 39 -16.75 13.91 2.62
CA GLN A 39 -17.58 13.81 1.42
C GLN A 39 -17.31 12.52 0.65
N ALA A 40 -16.05 12.13 0.50
CA ALA A 40 -15.68 10.88 -0.18
C ALA A 40 -16.16 9.65 0.61
N LEU A 41 -16.00 9.66 1.93
CA LEU A 41 -16.44 8.58 2.80
C LEU A 41 -17.97 8.42 2.78
N ASN A 42 -18.70 9.52 2.89
CA ASN A 42 -20.19 9.52 2.83
C ASN A 42 -20.76 9.07 1.48
N SER A 43 -19.97 9.17 0.40
CA SER A 43 -20.35 8.70 -0.93
C SER A 43 -20.00 7.25 -1.20
N ALA A 44 -19.27 6.59 -0.30
CA ALA A 44 -18.86 5.20 -0.45
C ALA A 44 -19.85 4.24 0.21
N ASN A 45 -20.01 3.06 -0.37
CA ASN A 45 -20.76 1.96 0.24
C ASN A 45 -19.87 1.27 1.28
N ILE A 46 -20.40 1.06 2.46
CA ILE A 46 -19.71 0.32 3.53
C ILE A 46 -20.09 -1.15 3.42
N VAL A 47 -19.10 -2.03 3.40
CA VAL A 47 -19.30 -3.48 3.29
C VAL A 47 -19.06 -4.11 4.66
N ASN A 48 -20.14 -4.54 5.32
CA ASN A 48 -20.11 -5.03 6.71
C ASN A 48 -20.14 -6.55 6.81
N ASP A 49 -20.73 -7.23 5.84
CA ASP A 49 -20.98 -8.67 5.92
C ASP A 49 -20.67 -9.44 4.63
N TRP A 50 -20.83 -10.74 4.71
CA TRP A 50 -20.59 -11.65 3.58
C TRP A 50 -21.61 -11.54 2.45
N GLY A 51 -22.85 -11.14 2.75
CA GLY A 51 -23.89 -10.89 1.77
C GLY A 51 -23.52 -9.71 0.89
N GLU A 52 -23.14 -8.59 1.52
CA GLU A 52 -22.68 -7.39 0.85
C GLU A 52 -21.42 -7.64 0.02
N ARG A 53 -20.43 -8.40 0.54
CA ARG A 53 -19.23 -8.79 -0.23
C ARG A 53 -19.57 -9.51 -1.52
N ARG A 54 -20.50 -10.49 -1.44
CA ARG A 54 -20.97 -11.20 -2.63
C ARG A 54 -21.72 -10.29 -3.60
N LYS A 55 -22.47 -9.33 -3.10
CA LYS A 55 -23.19 -8.35 -3.91
C LYS A 55 -22.21 -7.43 -4.65
N VAL A 56 -21.28 -6.79 -3.96
CA VAL A 56 -20.39 -5.81 -4.57
C VAL A 56 -19.44 -6.43 -5.60
N VAL A 57 -18.96 -7.66 -5.37
CA VAL A 57 -18.03 -8.33 -6.30
C VAL A 57 -18.70 -8.79 -7.61
N ASN A 58 -20.02 -8.83 -7.66
CA ASN A 58 -20.79 -9.23 -8.83
C ASN A 58 -21.45 -8.06 -9.56
N ASN A 59 -21.22 -6.83 -9.10
CA ASN A 59 -21.74 -5.62 -9.73
C ASN A 59 -20.59 -4.70 -10.17
N PRO A 60 -20.78 -3.89 -11.24
CA PRO A 60 -19.78 -2.90 -11.62
C PRO A 60 -19.50 -1.92 -10.50
N GLY A 61 -18.21 -1.61 -10.27
CA GLY A 61 -17.79 -0.68 -9.23
C GLY A 61 -16.32 -0.81 -8.86
N VAL A 62 -15.89 -0.02 -7.88
CA VAL A 62 -14.56 -0.12 -7.27
C VAL A 62 -14.70 -0.66 -5.87
N ILE A 63 -13.86 -1.63 -5.52
CA ILE A 63 -13.78 -2.20 -4.17
C ILE A 63 -12.42 -1.83 -3.58
N ILE A 64 -12.44 -1.08 -2.50
CA ILE A 64 -11.24 -0.75 -1.71
C ILE A 64 -11.15 -1.75 -0.55
N ALA A 65 -10.16 -2.61 -0.62
CA ALA A 65 -9.96 -3.68 0.36
C ALA A 65 -8.50 -3.73 0.83
N PRO A 66 -8.23 -3.71 2.13
CA PRO A 66 -6.89 -3.82 2.68
C PRO A 66 -6.35 -5.24 2.58
N ALA A 67 -5.08 -5.37 2.99
CA ALA A 67 -4.09 -6.37 2.70
C ALA A 67 -3.54 -6.22 1.28
N GLY A 68 -2.91 -5.09 1.00
CA GLY A 68 -2.37 -4.73 -0.32
C GLY A 68 -1.39 -5.75 -0.91
N MET A 69 -0.72 -6.55 -0.08
CA MET A 69 0.14 -7.66 -0.51
C MET A 69 -0.64 -8.97 -0.75
N LEU A 70 -1.97 -8.95 -0.59
CA LEU A 70 -2.89 -10.08 -0.82
C LEU A 70 -2.60 -11.31 0.06
N VAL A 71 -1.94 -11.14 1.20
CA VAL A 71 -1.61 -12.22 2.14
C VAL A 71 -2.85 -12.74 2.87
N GLY A 72 -3.82 -11.87 3.16
CA GLY A 72 -5.02 -12.21 3.93
C GLY A 72 -6.12 -11.18 3.79
N GLY A 73 -7.03 -11.15 4.74
CA GLY A 73 -8.12 -10.18 4.82
C GLY A 73 -9.14 -10.29 3.68
N THR A 74 -9.91 -9.22 3.50
CA THR A 74 -10.97 -9.16 2.49
C THR A 74 -10.43 -9.16 1.07
N ALA A 75 -9.24 -8.59 0.84
CA ALA A 75 -8.59 -8.63 -0.48
C ALA A 75 -8.32 -10.07 -0.96
N ALA A 76 -8.03 -11.00 -0.04
CA ALA A 76 -7.84 -12.40 -0.39
C ALA A 76 -9.14 -13.09 -0.87
N PHE A 77 -10.30 -12.64 -0.39
CA PHE A 77 -11.60 -13.08 -0.91
C PHE A 77 -11.85 -12.53 -2.31
N TYR A 78 -11.74 -11.23 -2.50
CA TYR A 78 -11.99 -10.58 -3.80
C TYR A 78 -11.05 -11.09 -4.89
N LYS A 79 -9.77 -11.27 -4.57
CA LYS A 79 -8.78 -11.83 -5.48
C LYS A 79 -9.25 -13.11 -6.16
N LYS A 80 -9.89 -14.02 -5.44
CA LYS A 80 -10.35 -15.33 -5.97
C LYS A 80 -11.39 -15.21 -7.08
N ILE A 81 -12.12 -14.11 -7.10
CA ILE A 81 -13.23 -13.86 -8.04
C ILE A 81 -12.78 -12.92 -9.16
N ILE A 82 -12.24 -11.76 -8.78
CA ILE A 82 -11.87 -10.69 -9.71
C ILE A 82 -10.82 -11.16 -10.72
N THR A 83 -9.79 -11.87 -10.28
CA THR A 83 -8.69 -12.29 -11.14
C THR A 83 -9.05 -13.31 -12.22
N LYS A 84 -10.23 -13.91 -12.14
CA LYS A 84 -10.72 -14.90 -13.12
C LYS A 84 -11.50 -14.28 -14.29
N ARG A 85 -11.86 -13.02 -14.20
CA ARG A 85 -12.75 -12.35 -15.14
C ARG A 85 -11.97 -11.28 -15.92
N PRO A 86 -11.90 -11.38 -17.25
CA PRO A 86 -11.10 -10.47 -18.08
C PRO A 86 -11.62 -9.02 -18.06
N GLU A 87 -12.89 -8.83 -17.78
CA GLU A 87 -13.52 -7.51 -17.68
C GLU A 87 -13.15 -6.74 -16.41
N ASN A 88 -12.46 -7.37 -15.47
CA ASN A 88 -12.07 -6.76 -14.21
C ASN A 88 -10.65 -6.17 -14.26
N GLY A 89 -10.30 -5.42 -13.22
CA GLY A 89 -8.95 -4.92 -12.97
C GLY A 89 -8.54 -5.03 -11.51
N VAL A 90 -7.26 -5.15 -11.27
CA VAL A 90 -6.65 -5.06 -9.93
C VAL A 90 -5.63 -3.93 -9.92
N ALA A 91 -5.88 -2.91 -9.10
CA ALA A 91 -4.93 -1.85 -8.80
C ALA A 91 -4.17 -2.18 -7.52
N LEU A 92 -2.87 -2.45 -7.61
CA LEU A 92 -1.97 -2.60 -6.46
C LEU A 92 -1.44 -1.23 -6.09
N VAL A 93 -1.84 -0.70 -4.93
CA VAL A 93 -1.54 0.68 -4.51
C VAL A 93 -0.53 0.77 -3.37
N SER A 94 0.09 -0.36 -3.01
CA SER A 94 1.09 -0.44 -1.95
C SER A 94 2.34 -1.17 -2.41
N PHE A 95 3.40 -1.05 -1.61
CA PHE A 95 4.60 -1.85 -1.80
C PHE A 95 4.29 -3.35 -1.81
N GLN A 96 4.97 -4.08 -2.68
CA GLN A 96 4.83 -5.53 -2.83
C GLN A 96 6.13 -6.21 -2.42
N ALA A 97 6.19 -6.69 -1.18
CA ALA A 97 7.38 -7.37 -0.66
C ALA A 97 7.68 -8.67 -1.43
N PRO A 98 8.94 -9.06 -1.55
CA PRO A 98 9.33 -10.35 -2.11
C PRO A 98 8.56 -11.52 -1.46
N ASN A 99 8.29 -12.56 -2.23
CA ASN A 99 7.58 -13.77 -1.78
C ASN A 99 6.13 -13.55 -1.31
N THR A 100 5.53 -12.39 -1.56
CA THR A 100 4.11 -12.16 -1.27
C THR A 100 3.21 -12.52 -2.46
N PRO A 101 1.93 -12.85 -2.21
CA PRO A 101 0.94 -13.09 -3.27
C PRO A 101 0.75 -11.89 -4.20
N GLY A 102 0.82 -10.67 -3.67
CA GLY A 102 0.72 -9.44 -4.48
C GLY A 102 1.92 -9.27 -5.40
N LYS A 103 3.15 -9.57 -4.94
CA LYS A 103 4.35 -9.57 -5.79
C LYS A 103 4.25 -10.64 -6.89
N THR A 104 3.78 -11.84 -6.54
CA THR A 104 3.56 -12.93 -7.50
C THR A 104 2.51 -12.56 -8.54
N LEU A 105 1.43 -11.92 -8.12
CA LEU A 105 0.40 -11.40 -9.03
C LEU A 105 0.99 -10.38 -10.01
N TRP A 106 1.77 -9.42 -9.50
CA TRP A 106 2.39 -8.38 -10.33
C TRP A 106 3.38 -8.95 -11.34
N ASP A 107 4.36 -9.75 -10.86
CA ASP A 107 5.46 -10.22 -11.71
C ASP A 107 5.07 -11.33 -12.68
N LYS A 108 4.21 -12.26 -12.23
CA LYS A 108 3.94 -13.52 -12.93
C LYS A 108 2.52 -13.65 -13.45
N ARG A 109 1.63 -12.72 -13.10
CA ARG A 109 0.19 -12.83 -13.41
C ARG A 109 -0.41 -14.15 -12.93
N ILE A 110 0.00 -14.60 -11.73
CA ILE A 110 -0.45 -15.83 -11.09
C ILE A 110 -0.95 -15.52 -9.69
N VAL A 111 -2.04 -16.17 -9.31
CA VAL A 111 -2.57 -16.17 -7.94
C VAL A 111 -2.73 -17.60 -7.42
N LEU A 112 -2.63 -17.76 -6.10
CA LEU A 112 -2.99 -19.02 -5.42
C LEU A 112 -4.47 -18.98 -5.02
N ILE A 113 -5.24 -19.93 -5.53
CA ILE A 113 -6.64 -20.13 -5.18
C ILE A 113 -6.79 -21.56 -4.69
N ASN A 114 -7.14 -21.74 -3.41
CA ASN A 114 -7.26 -23.05 -2.77
C ASN A 114 -6.02 -23.96 -3.00
N GLY A 115 -4.83 -23.38 -2.83
CA GLY A 115 -3.54 -24.07 -3.01
C GLY A 115 -3.10 -24.29 -4.47
N LYS A 116 -3.93 -23.99 -5.45
CA LYS A 116 -3.61 -24.17 -6.87
C LYS A 116 -3.16 -22.86 -7.50
N LYS A 117 -2.12 -22.90 -8.34
CA LYS A 117 -1.68 -21.76 -9.16
C LYS A 117 -2.68 -21.54 -10.29
N VAL A 118 -3.22 -20.33 -10.38
CA VAL A 118 -4.20 -19.94 -11.41
C VAL A 118 -3.65 -18.72 -12.15
N LYS A 119 -3.65 -18.78 -13.49
CA LYS A 119 -3.29 -17.65 -14.33
C LYS A 119 -4.40 -16.59 -14.26
N VAL A 120 -4.01 -15.35 -14.06
CA VAL A 120 -4.90 -14.19 -13.98
C VAL A 120 -5.39 -13.80 -15.37
N LYS A 121 -6.67 -13.48 -15.48
CA LYS A 121 -7.32 -13.08 -16.74
C LYS A 121 -7.60 -11.58 -16.80
N CYS A 122 -7.72 -10.93 -15.63
CA CYS A 122 -7.99 -9.50 -15.53
C CYS A 122 -6.72 -8.66 -15.74
N ASP A 123 -6.91 -7.36 -15.96
CA ASP A 123 -5.82 -6.40 -15.94
C ASP A 123 -5.25 -6.24 -14.53
N VAL A 124 -3.95 -6.02 -14.44
CA VAL A 124 -3.26 -5.76 -13.17
C VAL A 124 -2.31 -4.60 -13.36
N GLU A 125 -2.55 -3.52 -12.60
CA GLU A 125 -1.73 -2.33 -12.61
C GLU A 125 -1.20 -2.01 -11.23
N LYS A 126 -0.07 -1.31 -11.17
CA LYS A 126 0.54 -0.85 -9.92
C LYS A 126 0.63 0.67 -9.93
N PHE A 127 0.12 1.27 -8.86
CA PHE A 127 0.21 2.71 -8.62
C PHE A 127 0.92 2.97 -7.30
N ASP A 128 1.68 4.02 -7.24
CA ASP A 128 2.33 4.44 -5.99
C ASP A 128 1.45 5.47 -5.26
N PHE A 129 0.70 4.99 -4.27
CA PHE A 129 -0.03 5.83 -3.31
C PHE A 129 0.63 5.78 -1.93
N SER A 130 1.93 5.43 -1.90
CA SER A 130 2.68 5.38 -0.66
C SER A 130 2.76 6.76 0.00
N SER A 131 2.62 6.78 1.31
CA SER A 131 2.95 7.94 2.15
C SER A 131 4.39 7.88 2.67
N HIS A 132 5.17 6.87 2.29
CA HIS A 132 6.58 6.79 2.64
C HIS A 132 7.39 7.75 1.78
N SER A 133 8.39 8.38 2.39
CA SER A 133 9.34 9.21 1.66
C SER A 133 10.19 8.35 0.73
N GLY A 134 10.33 8.77 -0.52
CA GLY A 134 11.32 8.23 -1.42
C GLY A 134 12.73 8.77 -1.12
N GLN A 135 13.72 8.31 -1.86
CA GLN A 135 15.11 8.73 -1.66
C GLN A 135 15.28 10.26 -1.75
N LYS A 136 14.61 10.90 -2.71
CA LYS A 136 14.67 12.35 -2.88
C LYS A 136 14.18 13.10 -1.64
N GLU A 137 12.99 12.73 -1.14
CA GLU A 137 12.40 13.36 0.04
C GLU A 137 13.24 13.14 1.29
N LEU A 138 13.85 11.95 1.45
CA LEU A 138 14.80 11.67 2.53
C LEU A 138 16.01 12.61 2.43
N PHE A 139 16.59 12.76 1.25
CA PHE A 139 17.73 13.67 1.05
C PHE A 139 17.35 15.13 1.24
N ASP A 140 16.17 15.55 0.84
CA ASP A 140 15.66 16.91 1.09
C ASP A 140 15.48 17.16 2.60
N MET A 141 15.08 16.15 3.37
CA MET A 141 15.04 16.20 4.83
C MET A 141 16.46 16.29 5.41
N PHE A 142 17.39 15.45 4.95
CA PHE A 142 18.77 15.44 5.44
C PHE A 142 19.48 16.76 5.20
N ASN A 143 19.23 17.45 4.09
CA ASN A 143 19.75 18.79 3.81
C ASN A 143 19.36 19.85 4.87
N LYS A 144 18.33 19.59 5.67
CA LYS A 144 17.88 20.50 6.73
C LYS A 144 18.50 20.18 8.10
N ILE A 145 19.19 19.06 8.23
CA ILE A 145 19.86 18.66 9.48
C ILE A 145 21.20 19.39 9.58
N GLN A 146 21.42 20.03 10.71
CA GLN A 146 22.67 20.71 11.01
C GLN A 146 23.63 19.77 11.77
N GLY A 147 24.94 19.98 11.55
CA GLY A 147 26.00 19.20 12.21
C GLY A 147 26.27 17.86 11.51
N ASN A 148 26.93 16.96 12.24
CA ASN A 148 27.36 15.66 11.75
C ASN A 148 26.66 14.53 12.53
N PRO A 149 25.41 14.22 12.23
CA PRO A 149 24.67 13.18 12.93
C PRO A 149 25.27 11.78 12.65
N LYS A 150 25.15 10.89 13.62
CA LYS A 150 25.31 9.45 13.40
C LYS A 150 24.00 8.90 12.83
N VAL A 151 24.03 8.23 11.71
CA VAL A 151 22.82 7.75 11.01
C VAL A 151 22.77 6.23 11.02
N LEU A 152 21.60 5.67 11.33
CA LEU A 152 21.33 4.24 11.24
C LEU A 152 20.31 3.98 10.13
N ALA A 153 20.73 3.30 9.05
CA ALA A 153 19.85 2.91 7.96
C ALA A 153 19.22 1.54 8.27
N ILE A 154 17.94 1.56 8.62
CA ILE A 154 17.19 0.37 9.07
C ILE A 154 15.84 0.25 8.34
N HIS A 155 15.16 -0.87 8.57
CA HIS A 155 13.79 -1.11 8.07
C HIS A 155 13.68 -1.20 6.53
N GLY A 156 14.73 -1.67 5.87
CA GLY A 156 14.76 -1.95 4.44
C GLY A 156 15.32 -3.34 4.16
N GLU A 157 15.31 -3.72 2.89
CA GLU A 157 16.11 -4.86 2.43
C GLU A 157 17.59 -4.54 2.64
N ASN A 158 18.40 -5.56 2.95
CA ASN A 158 19.81 -5.36 3.32
C ASN A 158 20.57 -4.50 2.30
N GLN A 159 20.43 -4.82 1.00
CA GLN A 159 21.09 -4.04 -0.05
C GLN A 159 20.60 -2.58 -0.09
N SER A 160 19.31 -2.35 0.08
CA SER A 160 18.74 -0.98 0.10
C SER A 160 19.27 -0.15 1.27
N CYS A 161 19.46 -0.77 2.46
CA CYS A 161 20.06 -0.10 3.61
C CYS A 161 21.53 0.23 3.36
N LEU A 162 22.29 -0.69 2.74
CA LEU A 162 23.71 -0.48 2.40
C LEU A 162 23.86 0.62 1.34
N ASP A 163 23.03 0.62 0.31
CA ASP A 163 23.04 1.64 -0.75
C ASP A 163 22.71 3.02 -0.19
N LEU A 164 21.66 3.12 0.64
CA LEU A 164 21.29 4.37 1.30
C LEU A 164 22.41 4.87 2.21
N ALA A 165 23.02 3.99 3.00
CA ALA A 165 24.16 4.33 3.86
C ALA A 165 25.36 4.87 3.05
N SER A 166 25.68 4.21 1.93
CA SER A 166 26.73 4.65 1.01
C SER A 166 26.44 6.02 0.43
N ASP A 167 25.21 6.25 -0.03
CA ASP A 167 24.81 7.52 -0.66
C ASP A 167 24.82 8.68 0.35
N ILE A 168 24.34 8.46 1.58
CA ILE A 168 24.40 9.48 2.65
C ILE A 168 25.85 9.82 2.97
N LYS A 169 26.71 8.80 3.12
CA LYS A 169 28.16 9.01 3.38
C LYS A 169 28.83 9.82 2.27
N LYS A 170 28.54 9.49 1.01
CA LYS A 170 29.08 10.20 -0.16
C LYS A 170 28.63 11.66 -0.22
N LYS A 171 27.34 11.90 0.03
CA LYS A 171 26.75 13.22 -0.16
C LYS A 171 26.96 14.17 1.01
N PHE A 172 26.91 13.67 2.24
CA PHE A 172 26.94 14.47 3.46
C PHE A 172 28.22 14.29 4.29
N GLY A 173 29.02 13.27 4.02
CA GLY A 173 30.21 12.93 4.81
C GLY A 173 29.89 12.37 6.21
N TRP A 174 28.63 12.06 6.50
CA TRP A 174 28.19 11.62 7.83
C TRP A 174 28.62 10.20 8.15
N SER A 175 28.69 9.89 9.45
CA SER A 175 28.85 8.50 9.94
C SER A 175 27.54 7.75 9.78
N VAL A 176 27.54 6.73 8.93
CA VAL A 176 26.34 5.93 8.63
C VAL A 176 26.62 4.46 8.80
N ILE A 177 25.70 3.77 9.46
CA ILE A 177 25.75 2.32 9.68
C ILE A 177 24.44 1.71 9.15
N ALA A 178 24.53 0.61 8.41
CA ALA A 178 23.41 -0.27 8.10
C ALA A 178 23.56 -1.53 8.96
N PRO A 179 22.95 -1.59 10.15
CA PRO A 179 23.16 -2.68 11.09
C PRO A 179 22.50 -3.98 10.64
N GLU A 180 23.12 -5.09 11.00
CA GLU A 180 22.50 -6.41 10.87
C GLU A 180 21.51 -6.68 12.02
N PRO A 181 20.48 -7.52 11.79
CA PRO A 181 19.57 -7.93 12.86
C PRO A 181 20.32 -8.54 14.05
N GLY A 182 20.10 -7.99 15.25
CA GLY A 182 20.77 -8.43 16.48
C GLY A 182 22.10 -7.75 16.78
N GLN A 183 22.60 -6.90 15.90
CA GLN A 183 23.82 -6.13 16.14
C GLN A 183 23.60 -5.06 17.21
N THR A 184 24.48 -5.00 18.20
CA THR A 184 24.52 -3.91 19.19
C THR A 184 25.36 -2.76 18.66
N ILE A 185 24.87 -1.53 18.77
CA ILE A 185 25.54 -0.32 18.31
C ILE A 185 25.59 0.67 19.47
N GLU A 186 26.79 1.14 19.76
CA GLU A 186 27.02 2.25 20.69
C GLU A 186 26.78 3.58 19.94
N VAL A 187 25.94 4.45 20.50
CA VAL A 187 25.54 5.76 19.93
C VAL A 187 26.12 6.90 20.74
#